data_9116da163c8b35127bd89991610e7947
#
_entry.id   9116da163c8b35127bd89991610e7947
#
_cell.length_a   1.000
_cell.length_b   1.000
_cell.length_c   1.000
_cell.angle_alpha   90.00
_cell.angle_beta   90.00
_cell.angle_gamma   90.00
#
_symmetry.space_group_name_H-M   'P 1'
#
loop_
_entity.id
_entity.type
_entity.pdbx_description
1 polymer ?
#
loop_
_entity_poly.entity_id
_entity_poly.type
_entity_poly.pdbx_seq_one_letter_code
_entity_poly.pdbx_strand_id
1 'polypeptide(L)'
;HIVSCMSAVNVINHIDREKYDVVIVGITEEGKWLYVDSVESIRDESWRDKSVGAVFSPDATEKCVLIERERGVEEVPVDVAFPVLHGLYGEDGTIQGLFELARLPYVGCGVLASAVSMDKLYTKIVADTLGVRQAAYVPVMRGELSHMESVTERVEKHFSYPVFIKPSNAGSSRGVSKASDRSELENGLREAAKHDRKILVEEMIVGREVECAVFGGGNGEVIASGVGEILAAADFYDFDAKYYNEESRTVVNPELPGDAAEKVREAARRIFTAV
;
A
#
# COMPACT_ATOMS: atom_id res chain seq x y z
N HIS A 1 -4.93 -8.04 -5.66
CA HIS A 1 -4.56 -8.72 -6.92
C HIS A 1 -5.24 -8.08 -8.14
N ILE A 2 -6.58 -7.97 -8.17
CA ILE A 2 -7.33 -7.36 -9.30
C ILE A 2 -6.84 -5.93 -9.58
N VAL A 3 -6.73 -5.10 -8.54
CA VAL A 3 -6.21 -3.72 -8.66
C VAL A 3 -4.81 -3.68 -9.24
N SER A 4 -3.92 -4.61 -8.85
CA SER A 4 -2.57 -4.71 -9.42
C SER A 4 -2.61 -5.00 -10.93
N CYS A 5 -3.49 -5.90 -11.37
CA CYS A 5 -3.67 -6.20 -12.80
C CYS A 5 -4.18 -4.98 -13.58
N MET A 6 -5.18 -4.28 -13.05
CA MET A 6 -5.69 -3.04 -13.67
C MET A 6 -4.61 -1.96 -13.80
N SER A 7 -3.86 -1.74 -12.71
CA SER A 7 -2.74 -0.79 -12.71
C SER A 7 -1.64 -1.20 -13.68
N ALA A 8 -1.28 -2.49 -13.73
CA ALA A 8 -0.27 -3.00 -14.65
C ALA A 8 -0.66 -2.77 -16.12
N VAL A 9 -1.91 -3.04 -16.50
CA VAL A 9 -2.42 -2.74 -17.86
C VAL A 9 -2.23 -1.27 -18.20
N ASN A 10 -2.59 -0.37 -17.29
CA ASN A 10 -2.44 1.07 -17.51
C ASN A 10 -0.97 1.47 -17.65
N VAL A 11 -0.10 1.01 -16.77
CA VAL A 11 1.35 1.31 -16.81
C VAL A 11 1.95 0.80 -18.13
N ILE A 12 1.71 -0.47 -18.48
CA ILE A 12 2.29 -1.08 -19.69
C ILE A 12 1.85 -0.38 -20.98
N ASN A 13 0.59 0.08 -21.03
CA ASN A 13 0.06 0.81 -22.19
C ASN A 13 0.68 2.21 -22.36
N HIS A 14 1.24 2.79 -21.31
CA HIS A 14 1.82 4.13 -21.32
C HIS A 14 3.36 4.12 -21.28
N ILE A 15 3.99 2.96 -21.14
CA ILE A 15 5.45 2.85 -21.25
C ILE A 15 5.90 3.20 -22.67
N ASP A 16 6.93 4.01 -22.77
CA ASP A 16 7.59 4.38 -24.03
C ASP A 16 8.31 3.17 -24.63
N ARG A 17 7.69 2.54 -25.62
CA ARG A 17 8.20 1.35 -26.30
C ARG A 17 9.40 1.61 -27.22
N GLU A 18 9.72 2.85 -27.48
CA GLU A 18 10.96 3.20 -28.18
C GLU A 18 12.18 3.15 -27.27
N LYS A 19 11.96 3.22 -25.94
CA LYS A 19 13.03 3.19 -24.93
C LYS A 19 13.11 1.90 -24.13
N TYR A 20 11.99 1.19 -24.00
CA TYR A 20 11.87 0.05 -23.08
C TYR A 20 11.28 -1.17 -23.76
N ASP A 21 12.01 -2.28 -23.69
CA ASP A 21 11.48 -3.61 -23.92
C ASP A 21 10.89 -4.14 -22.61
N VAL A 22 9.62 -4.57 -22.63
CA VAL A 22 8.90 -4.95 -21.43
C VAL A 22 8.74 -6.46 -21.34
N VAL A 23 9.29 -7.04 -20.26
CA VAL A 23 9.07 -8.43 -19.85
C VAL A 23 8.07 -8.43 -18.71
N ILE A 24 6.97 -9.16 -18.84
CA ILE A 24 5.90 -9.15 -17.85
C ILE A 24 5.94 -10.43 -17.05
N VAL A 25 6.01 -10.29 -15.73
CA VAL A 25 5.91 -11.40 -14.76
C VAL A 25 4.66 -11.19 -13.93
N GLY A 26 3.73 -12.13 -13.99
CA GLY A 26 2.52 -12.15 -13.19
C GLY A 26 2.68 -13.05 -11.96
N ILE A 27 2.12 -12.63 -10.84
CA ILE A 27 2.10 -13.42 -9.60
C ILE A 27 0.64 -13.71 -9.26
N THR A 28 0.26 -15.00 -9.15
CA THR A 28 -1.12 -15.39 -8.81
C THR A 28 -1.43 -15.10 -7.34
N GLU A 29 -2.69 -15.25 -6.94
CA GLU A 29 -3.10 -15.08 -5.53
C GLU A 29 -2.46 -16.12 -4.60
N GLU A 30 -2.16 -17.31 -5.13
CA GLU A 30 -1.46 -18.38 -4.42
C GLU A 30 0.06 -18.16 -4.37
N GLY A 31 0.56 -17.11 -5.03
CA GLY A 31 1.99 -16.79 -5.07
C GLY A 31 2.78 -17.52 -6.17
N LYS A 32 2.11 -18.09 -7.19
CA LYS A 32 2.78 -18.69 -8.34
C LYS A 32 3.22 -17.59 -9.32
N TRP A 33 4.45 -17.66 -9.78
CA TRP A 33 5.05 -16.71 -10.70
C TRP A 33 5.01 -17.24 -12.13
N LEU A 34 4.47 -16.43 -13.04
CA LEU A 34 4.21 -16.84 -14.42
C LEU A 34 4.69 -15.79 -15.42
N TYR A 35 5.19 -16.27 -16.56
CA TYR A 35 5.43 -15.41 -17.72
C TYR A 35 4.11 -15.00 -18.34
N VAL A 36 3.97 -13.70 -18.59
CA VAL A 36 2.79 -13.11 -19.23
C VAL A 36 3.19 -12.59 -20.61
N ASP A 37 2.60 -13.13 -21.65
CA ASP A 37 2.99 -12.87 -23.03
C ASP A 37 2.37 -11.61 -23.64
N SER A 38 1.25 -11.13 -23.09
CA SER A 38 0.54 -9.97 -23.61
C SER A 38 -0.26 -9.22 -22.56
N VAL A 39 -0.53 -7.95 -22.81
CA VAL A 39 -1.41 -7.11 -21.97
C VAL A 39 -2.86 -7.59 -22.04
N GLU A 40 -3.27 -8.10 -23.20
CA GLU A 40 -4.61 -8.64 -23.43
C GLU A 40 -4.90 -9.82 -22.48
N SER A 41 -3.90 -10.69 -22.29
CA SER A 41 -4.04 -11.83 -21.35
C SER A 41 -4.17 -11.40 -19.90
N ILE A 42 -3.69 -10.19 -19.54
CA ILE A 42 -3.97 -9.61 -18.20
C ILE A 42 -5.42 -9.14 -18.11
N ARG A 43 -5.95 -8.51 -19.16
CA ARG A 43 -7.32 -7.99 -19.19
C ARG A 43 -8.38 -9.08 -19.13
N ASP A 44 -8.18 -10.17 -19.86
CA ASP A 44 -9.10 -11.31 -19.91
C ASP A 44 -8.77 -12.40 -18.88
N GLU A 45 -7.75 -12.16 -18.04
CA GLU A 45 -7.24 -13.03 -16.98
C GLU A 45 -6.69 -14.39 -17.44
N SER A 46 -6.60 -14.64 -18.75
CA SER A 46 -6.11 -15.92 -19.33
C SER A 46 -4.67 -16.25 -19.00
N TRP A 47 -3.87 -15.27 -18.58
CA TRP A 47 -2.48 -15.48 -18.14
C TRP A 47 -2.37 -16.44 -16.95
N ARG A 48 -3.41 -16.53 -16.11
CA ARG A 48 -3.45 -17.39 -14.92
C ARG A 48 -3.48 -18.87 -15.27
N ASP A 49 -4.05 -19.21 -16.41
CA ASP A 49 -4.18 -20.60 -16.90
C ASP A 49 -2.90 -21.07 -17.58
N LYS A 50 -1.93 -20.16 -17.79
CA LYS A 50 -0.66 -20.51 -18.42
C LYS A 50 0.25 -21.22 -17.41
N SER A 51 1.04 -22.16 -17.92
CA SER A 51 1.93 -22.99 -17.11
C SER A 51 3.41 -22.59 -17.18
N VAL A 52 3.72 -21.50 -17.93
CA VAL A 52 5.12 -21.06 -18.11
C VAL A 52 5.56 -20.29 -16.88
N GLY A 53 6.44 -20.89 -16.07
CA GLY A 53 7.02 -20.27 -14.89
C GLY A 53 7.97 -19.13 -15.28
N ALA A 54 8.00 -18.05 -14.49
CA ALA A 54 8.96 -16.97 -14.66
C ALA A 54 9.27 -16.32 -13.31
N VAL A 55 10.55 -16.25 -12.94
CA VAL A 55 10.99 -15.66 -11.67
C VAL A 55 12.18 -14.74 -11.89
N PHE A 56 12.34 -13.73 -11.05
CA PHE A 56 13.60 -12.99 -10.99
C PHE A 56 14.66 -13.86 -10.31
N SER A 57 15.85 -13.94 -10.93
CA SER A 57 17.00 -14.56 -10.28
C SER A 57 17.40 -13.73 -9.06
N PRO A 58 17.55 -14.33 -7.87
CA PRO A 58 18.12 -13.64 -6.72
C PRO A 58 19.64 -13.51 -6.80
N ASP A 59 20.28 -14.11 -7.81
CA ASP A 59 21.73 -14.04 -8.03
C ASP A 59 22.12 -12.67 -8.58
N ALA A 60 22.89 -11.93 -7.79
CA ALA A 60 23.31 -10.57 -8.12
C ALA A 60 24.21 -10.46 -9.37
N THR A 61 24.71 -11.59 -9.88
CA THR A 61 25.57 -11.63 -11.07
C THR A 61 24.77 -11.84 -12.36
N GLU A 62 23.53 -12.32 -12.27
CA GLU A 62 22.71 -12.67 -13.44
C GLU A 62 21.81 -11.52 -13.91
N LYS A 63 21.13 -10.83 -12.97
CA LYS A 63 20.19 -9.73 -13.27
C LYS A 63 19.21 -10.07 -14.39
N CYS A 64 18.52 -11.17 -14.25
CA CYS A 64 17.62 -11.68 -15.27
C CYS A 64 16.29 -12.17 -14.72
N VAL A 65 15.32 -12.31 -15.61
CA VAL A 65 14.14 -13.15 -15.41
C VAL A 65 14.43 -14.53 -16.00
N LEU A 66 14.24 -15.56 -15.17
CA LEU A 66 14.34 -16.95 -15.56
C LEU A 66 12.95 -17.41 -16.03
N ILE A 67 12.84 -17.80 -17.29
CA ILE A 67 11.58 -18.24 -17.91
C ILE A 67 11.69 -19.71 -18.26
N GLU A 68 10.75 -20.52 -17.76
CA GLU A 68 10.66 -21.94 -18.10
C GLU A 68 10.29 -22.11 -19.58
N ARG A 69 11.02 -22.99 -20.29
CA ARG A 69 10.75 -23.34 -21.68
C ARG A 69 10.75 -24.88 -21.82
N GLU A 70 10.18 -25.41 -22.89
CA GLU A 70 10.13 -26.84 -23.16
C GLU A 70 11.52 -27.53 -23.11
N ARG A 71 12.59 -26.81 -23.43
CA ARG A 71 13.95 -27.36 -23.52
C ARG A 71 14.92 -26.81 -22.47
N GLY A 72 14.42 -26.26 -21.36
CA GLY A 72 15.23 -25.70 -20.29
C GLY A 72 14.73 -24.36 -19.79
N VAL A 73 15.64 -23.56 -19.24
CA VAL A 73 15.34 -22.21 -18.73
C VAL A 73 15.97 -21.18 -19.67
N GLU A 74 15.18 -20.21 -20.06
CA GLU A 74 15.64 -19.02 -20.79
C GLU A 74 15.97 -17.92 -19.77
N GLU A 75 17.18 -17.37 -19.88
CA GLU A 75 17.62 -16.22 -19.10
C GLU A 75 17.35 -14.94 -19.93
N VAL A 76 16.45 -14.10 -19.45
CA VAL A 76 16.14 -12.81 -20.09
C VAL A 76 16.75 -11.70 -19.23
N PRO A 77 17.85 -11.05 -19.69
CA PRO A 77 18.46 -9.95 -18.96
C PRO A 77 17.49 -8.79 -18.77
N VAL A 78 17.53 -8.15 -17.60
CA VAL A 78 16.71 -6.98 -17.27
C VAL A 78 17.55 -5.91 -16.60
N ASP A 79 17.30 -4.64 -16.92
CA ASP A 79 18.03 -3.49 -16.38
C ASP A 79 17.34 -2.91 -15.14
N VAL A 80 16.00 -2.99 -15.10
CA VAL A 80 15.20 -2.41 -14.03
C VAL A 80 13.89 -3.20 -13.84
N ALA A 81 13.46 -3.37 -12.59
CA ALA A 81 12.15 -3.91 -12.25
C ALA A 81 11.16 -2.77 -11.96
N PHE A 82 9.92 -2.93 -12.40
CA PHE A 82 8.82 -2.04 -12.05
C PHE A 82 7.69 -2.83 -11.37
N PRO A 83 7.73 -2.96 -10.02
CA PRO A 83 6.71 -3.68 -9.30
C PRO A 83 5.39 -2.88 -9.31
N VAL A 84 4.38 -3.37 -10.02
CA VAL A 84 3.02 -2.82 -10.03
C VAL A 84 2.15 -3.73 -9.16
N LEU A 85 2.49 -3.78 -7.88
CA LEU A 85 1.89 -4.65 -6.88
C LEU A 85 1.28 -3.80 -5.76
N HIS A 86 0.05 -4.09 -5.36
CA HIS A 86 -0.63 -3.40 -4.27
C HIS A 86 -0.79 -4.30 -3.04
N GLY A 87 -0.58 -3.72 -1.86
CA GLY A 87 -0.74 -4.37 -0.57
C GLY A 87 0.44 -5.24 -0.15
N LEU A 88 0.13 -6.29 0.62
CA LEU A 88 1.13 -7.21 1.18
C LEU A 88 2.01 -7.84 0.10
N TYR A 89 3.27 -8.02 0.42
CA TYR A 89 4.36 -8.50 -0.43
C TYR A 89 4.76 -7.56 -1.57
N GLY A 90 3.91 -6.60 -1.95
CA GLY A 90 4.20 -5.62 -3.00
C GLY A 90 4.68 -4.27 -2.47
N GLU A 91 4.10 -3.81 -1.35
CA GLU A 91 4.34 -2.46 -0.80
C GLU A 91 5.00 -2.48 0.59
N ASP A 92 5.30 -3.64 1.15
CA ASP A 92 5.79 -3.85 2.52
C ASP A 92 7.29 -4.11 2.65
N GLY A 93 8.06 -3.93 1.58
CA GLY A 93 9.50 -4.19 1.55
C GLY A 93 9.89 -5.60 1.11
N THR A 94 8.94 -6.52 0.97
CA THR A 94 9.22 -7.94 0.66
C THR A 94 9.77 -8.10 -0.76
N ILE A 95 9.06 -7.61 -1.77
CA ILE A 95 9.55 -7.68 -3.16
C ILE A 95 10.78 -6.81 -3.37
N GLN A 96 10.85 -5.66 -2.69
CA GLN A 96 12.01 -4.78 -2.72
C GLN A 96 13.26 -5.51 -2.19
N GLY A 97 13.12 -6.32 -1.13
CA GLY A 97 14.21 -7.15 -0.61
C GLY A 97 14.74 -8.17 -1.63
N LEU A 98 13.87 -8.75 -2.48
CA LEU A 98 14.30 -9.61 -3.58
C LEU A 98 15.16 -8.84 -4.59
N PHE A 99 14.73 -7.64 -4.99
CA PHE A 99 15.48 -6.82 -5.94
C PHE A 99 16.81 -6.33 -5.36
N GLU A 100 16.87 -6.02 -4.05
CA GLU A 100 18.13 -5.69 -3.37
C GLU A 100 19.10 -6.87 -3.37
N LEU A 101 18.63 -8.10 -3.09
CA LEU A 101 19.47 -9.30 -3.18
C LEU A 101 20.01 -9.50 -4.59
N ALA A 102 19.17 -9.34 -5.60
CA ALA A 102 19.54 -9.45 -7.02
C ALA A 102 20.40 -8.26 -7.51
N ARG A 103 20.60 -7.23 -6.70
CA ARG A 103 21.20 -5.94 -7.12
C ARG A 103 20.56 -5.39 -8.39
N LEU A 104 19.28 -5.60 -8.54
CA LEU A 104 18.49 -5.12 -9.67
C LEU A 104 17.86 -3.77 -9.29
N PRO A 105 18.12 -2.69 -10.03
CA PRO A 105 17.40 -1.44 -9.84
C PRO A 105 15.89 -1.62 -9.97
N TYR A 106 15.11 -0.89 -9.20
CA TYR A 106 13.65 -0.97 -9.27
C TYR A 106 12.99 0.39 -9.06
N VAL A 107 11.80 0.54 -9.59
CA VAL A 107 10.97 1.74 -9.43
C VAL A 107 10.19 1.62 -8.11
N GLY A 108 10.26 2.66 -7.29
CA GLY A 108 9.51 2.74 -6.02
C GLY A 108 10.40 2.96 -4.81
N CYS A 109 9.80 2.82 -3.64
CA CYS A 109 10.47 3.03 -2.36
C CYS A 109 11.40 1.85 -2.02
N GLY A 110 12.45 2.12 -1.26
CA GLY A 110 13.36 1.09 -0.74
C GLY A 110 12.71 0.20 0.32
N VAL A 111 13.44 -0.83 0.75
CA VAL A 111 12.94 -1.84 1.71
C VAL A 111 12.42 -1.21 3.00
N LEU A 112 13.22 -0.34 3.64
CA LEU A 112 12.85 0.26 4.92
C LEU A 112 11.65 1.19 4.77
N ALA A 113 11.68 2.08 3.77
CA ALA A 113 10.60 3.02 3.51
C ALA A 113 9.28 2.30 3.23
N SER A 114 9.30 1.24 2.40
CA SER A 114 8.13 0.41 2.12
C SER A 114 7.59 -0.26 3.40
N ALA A 115 8.46 -0.90 4.18
CA ALA A 115 8.06 -1.60 5.40
C ALA A 115 7.48 -0.65 6.46
N VAL A 116 8.11 0.51 6.67
CA VAL A 116 7.64 1.51 7.65
C VAL A 116 6.32 2.14 7.18
N SER A 117 6.21 2.51 5.89
CA SER A 117 5.02 3.17 5.36
C SER A 117 3.81 2.25 5.28
N MET A 118 4.01 0.94 5.09
CA MET A 118 2.92 -0.05 5.12
C MET A 118 2.39 -0.28 6.54
N ASP A 119 3.24 -0.16 7.55
CA ASP A 119 2.91 -0.36 8.96
C ASP A 119 2.41 0.94 9.61
N LYS A 120 1.09 1.08 9.77
CA LYS A 120 0.46 2.30 10.32
C LYS A 120 1.04 2.70 11.69
N LEU A 121 1.37 1.75 12.55
CA LEU A 121 1.95 2.05 13.85
C LEU A 121 3.33 2.71 13.70
N TYR A 122 4.20 2.14 12.87
CA TYR A 122 5.54 2.71 12.66
C TYR A 122 5.50 4.02 11.90
N THR A 123 4.60 4.17 10.91
CA THR A 123 4.37 5.46 10.25
C THR A 123 3.97 6.54 11.26
N LYS A 124 3.06 6.20 12.20
CA LYS A 124 2.64 7.14 13.26
C LYS A 124 3.78 7.49 14.21
N ILE A 125 4.61 6.54 14.60
CA ILE A 125 5.80 6.80 15.42
C ILE A 125 6.75 7.78 14.71
N VAL A 126 6.99 7.59 13.40
CA VAL A 126 7.79 8.54 12.61
C VAL A 126 7.13 9.91 12.59
N ALA A 127 5.83 10.00 12.31
CA ALA A 127 5.09 11.26 12.31
C ALA A 127 5.15 11.99 13.66
N ASP A 128 5.07 11.26 14.78
CA ASP A 128 5.23 11.81 16.13
C ASP A 128 6.61 12.42 16.35
N THR A 129 7.69 11.74 15.91
CA THR A 129 9.05 12.27 16.04
C THR A 129 9.28 13.55 15.25
N LEU A 130 8.52 13.73 14.17
CA LEU A 130 8.54 14.93 13.34
C LEU A 130 7.59 16.03 13.86
N GLY A 131 6.77 15.75 14.88
CA GLY A 131 5.72 16.67 15.31
C GLY A 131 4.66 16.93 14.24
N VAL A 132 4.43 15.99 13.33
CA VAL A 132 3.34 16.06 12.36
C VAL A 132 2.05 15.68 13.08
N ARG A 133 1.06 16.58 13.01
CA ARG A 133 -0.24 16.35 13.64
C ARG A 133 -0.96 15.17 12.99
N GLN A 134 -1.46 14.26 13.79
CA GLN A 134 -2.17 13.06 13.36
C GLN A 134 -3.28 12.69 14.35
N ALA A 135 -4.15 11.74 13.98
CA ALA A 135 -5.13 11.17 14.90
C ALA A 135 -4.42 10.51 16.10
N ALA A 136 -4.89 10.78 17.30
CA ALA A 136 -4.44 10.08 18.49
C ALA A 136 -4.74 8.58 18.35
N TYR A 137 -3.90 7.71 18.92
CA TYR A 137 -4.02 6.27 18.72
C TYR A 137 -3.58 5.46 19.94
N VAL A 138 -4.17 4.29 20.09
CA VAL A 138 -3.78 3.27 21.05
C VAL A 138 -3.44 1.99 20.31
N PRO A 139 -2.19 1.50 20.38
CA PRO A 139 -1.83 0.23 19.79
C PRO A 139 -2.35 -0.93 20.65
N VAL A 140 -2.81 -1.99 19.98
CA VAL A 140 -3.27 -3.24 20.59
C VAL A 140 -2.61 -4.42 19.90
N MET A 141 -2.01 -5.32 20.65
CA MET A 141 -1.46 -6.55 20.10
C MET A 141 -2.49 -7.68 20.13
N ARG A 142 -2.54 -8.54 19.11
CA ARG A 142 -3.45 -9.70 19.06
C ARG A 142 -3.43 -10.53 20.35
N GLY A 143 -2.25 -10.73 20.94
CA GLY A 143 -2.08 -11.48 22.18
C GLY A 143 -2.78 -10.87 23.40
N GLU A 144 -3.02 -9.54 23.39
CA GLU A 144 -3.70 -8.85 24.49
C GLU A 144 -5.21 -9.11 24.49
N LEU A 145 -5.78 -9.61 23.38
CA LEU A 145 -7.22 -9.85 23.26
C LEU A 145 -7.72 -10.98 24.18
N SER A 146 -6.84 -11.78 24.74
CA SER A 146 -7.18 -12.72 25.84
C SER A 146 -7.60 -11.98 27.13
N HIS A 147 -7.26 -10.69 27.25
CA HIS A 147 -7.63 -9.82 28.36
C HIS A 147 -8.42 -8.62 27.83
N MET A 148 -9.49 -8.90 27.06
CA MET A 148 -10.26 -7.92 26.30
C MET A 148 -10.74 -6.74 27.16
N GLU A 149 -11.20 -7.01 28.40
CA GLU A 149 -11.66 -5.96 29.32
C GLU A 149 -10.57 -4.91 29.59
N SER A 150 -9.35 -5.34 29.87
CA SER A 150 -8.21 -4.44 30.08
C SER A 150 -7.86 -3.63 28.83
N VAL A 151 -8.02 -4.22 27.65
CA VAL A 151 -7.80 -3.53 26.36
C VAL A 151 -8.87 -2.45 26.15
N THR A 152 -10.14 -2.80 26.35
CA THR A 152 -11.25 -1.84 26.17
C THR A 152 -11.19 -0.70 27.18
N GLU A 153 -10.90 -0.97 28.46
CA GLU A 153 -10.70 0.06 29.48
C GLU A 153 -9.54 1.01 29.11
N ARG A 154 -8.43 0.47 28.57
CA ARG A 154 -7.31 1.28 28.09
C ARG A 154 -7.72 2.21 26.95
N VAL A 155 -8.50 1.72 25.99
CA VAL A 155 -9.01 2.53 24.89
C VAL A 155 -9.98 3.60 25.38
N GLU A 156 -10.95 3.24 26.20
CA GLU A 156 -11.98 4.14 26.76
C GLU A 156 -11.40 5.22 27.69
N LYS A 157 -10.24 4.96 28.28
CA LYS A 157 -9.51 5.98 29.05
C LYS A 157 -8.92 7.08 28.15
N HIS A 158 -8.63 6.76 26.89
CA HIS A 158 -8.01 7.68 25.95
C HIS A 158 -9.04 8.36 25.04
N PHE A 159 -10.12 7.65 24.68
CA PHE A 159 -11.07 8.11 23.68
C PHE A 159 -12.52 7.96 24.15
N SER A 160 -13.35 8.89 23.70
CA SER A 160 -14.79 8.71 23.63
C SER A 160 -15.16 8.07 22.29
N TYR A 161 -16.27 7.34 22.24
CA TYR A 161 -16.81 6.82 20.98
C TYR A 161 -17.38 7.94 20.09
N PRO A 162 -17.38 7.79 18.77
CA PRO A 162 -16.88 6.62 18.04
C PRO A 162 -15.35 6.62 17.85
N VAL A 163 -14.78 5.41 17.66
CA VAL A 163 -13.38 5.18 17.34
C VAL A 163 -13.24 4.35 16.09
N PHE A 164 -12.07 4.41 15.44
CA PHE A 164 -11.71 3.53 14.32
C PHE A 164 -10.74 2.45 14.76
N ILE A 165 -10.98 1.23 14.31
CA ILE A 165 -10.10 0.07 14.52
C ILE A 165 -9.49 -0.32 13.18
N LYS A 166 -8.17 -0.45 13.14
CA LYS A 166 -7.42 -0.70 11.90
C LYS A 166 -6.32 -1.73 12.13
N PRO A 167 -6.19 -2.76 11.28
CA PRO A 167 -4.95 -3.56 11.24
C PRO A 167 -3.77 -2.66 10.88
N SER A 168 -2.60 -2.86 11.47
CA SER A 168 -1.43 -2.02 11.23
C SER A 168 -0.89 -2.21 9.81
N ASN A 169 -0.70 -3.47 9.40
CA ASN A 169 -0.18 -3.87 8.08
C ASN A 169 -1.31 -4.34 7.16
N ALA A 170 -2.20 -3.45 6.77
CA ALA A 170 -3.24 -3.74 5.79
C ALA A 170 -3.51 -2.51 4.93
N GLY A 171 -3.63 -2.72 3.63
CA GLY A 171 -4.01 -1.69 2.68
C GLY A 171 -5.51 -1.69 2.38
N SER A 172 -5.97 -0.69 1.63
CA SER A 172 -7.32 -0.61 1.04
C SER A 172 -8.47 -0.86 2.01
N SER A 173 -8.37 -0.34 3.23
CA SER A 173 -9.39 -0.42 4.29
C SER A 173 -9.78 -1.85 4.71
N ARG A 174 -9.00 -2.87 4.36
CA ARG A 174 -9.25 -4.26 4.79
C ARG A 174 -9.16 -4.38 6.30
N GLY A 175 -10.21 -4.93 6.92
CA GLY A 175 -10.29 -5.13 8.36
C GLY A 175 -10.43 -3.84 9.18
N VAL A 176 -10.70 -2.70 8.53
CA VAL A 176 -11.00 -1.43 9.19
C VAL A 176 -12.47 -1.41 9.58
N SER A 177 -12.76 -0.97 10.81
CA SER A 177 -14.12 -0.79 11.29
C SER A 177 -14.24 0.46 12.18
N LYS A 178 -15.46 0.99 12.27
CA LYS A 178 -15.86 2.04 13.20
C LYS A 178 -16.60 1.38 14.35
N ALA A 179 -16.35 1.82 15.58
CA ALA A 179 -17.05 1.38 16.77
C ALA A 179 -17.68 2.57 17.47
N SER A 180 -18.98 2.48 17.74
CA SER A 180 -19.79 3.48 18.40
C SER A 180 -20.04 3.14 19.89
N ASP A 181 -19.66 1.93 20.30
CA ASP A 181 -19.74 1.44 21.68
C ASP A 181 -18.70 0.34 21.95
N ARG A 182 -18.66 -0.13 23.21
CA ARG A 182 -17.73 -1.17 23.67
C ARG A 182 -17.92 -2.50 22.92
N SER A 183 -19.13 -2.90 22.63
CA SER A 183 -19.41 -4.17 21.94
C SER A 183 -18.88 -4.15 20.53
N GLU A 184 -19.08 -3.03 19.81
CA GLU A 184 -18.53 -2.83 18.46
C GLU A 184 -17.00 -2.73 18.49
N LEU A 185 -16.40 -2.10 19.52
CA LEU A 185 -14.95 -2.06 19.70
C LEU A 185 -14.37 -3.47 19.85
N GLU A 186 -14.95 -4.31 20.74
CA GLU A 186 -14.48 -5.68 20.92
C GLU A 186 -14.59 -6.52 19.64
N ASN A 187 -15.70 -6.39 18.92
CA ASN A 187 -15.91 -7.09 17.66
C ASN A 187 -14.91 -6.61 16.59
N GLY A 188 -14.70 -5.29 16.48
CA GLY A 188 -13.73 -4.69 15.57
C GLY A 188 -12.29 -5.13 15.86
N LEU A 189 -11.91 -5.24 17.13
CA LEU A 189 -10.59 -5.74 17.53
C LEU A 189 -10.41 -7.21 17.13
N ARG A 190 -11.42 -8.06 17.33
CA ARG A 190 -11.37 -9.48 16.90
C ARG A 190 -11.27 -9.60 15.39
N GLU A 191 -11.99 -8.77 14.64
CA GLU A 191 -11.94 -8.76 13.18
C GLU A 191 -10.59 -8.28 12.67
N ALA A 192 -10.10 -7.14 13.14
CA ALA A 192 -8.79 -6.61 12.75
C ALA A 192 -7.64 -7.58 13.07
N ALA A 193 -7.76 -8.35 14.17
CA ALA A 193 -6.80 -9.38 14.56
C ALA A 193 -6.68 -10.54 13.56
N LYS A 194 -7.66 -10.77 12.69
CA LYS A 194 -7.56 -11.77 11.62
C LYS A 194 -6.60 -11.34 10.53
N HIS A 195 -6.44 -10.03 10.34
CA HIS A 195 -5.63 -9.44 9.27
C HIS A 195 -4.20 -9.12 9.71
N ASP A 196 -3.99 -8.69 10.97
CA ASP A 196 -2.66 -8.41 11.50
C ASP A 196 -2.56 -8.77 13.00
N ARG A 197 -1.35 -8.96 13.46
CA ARG A 197 -1.03 -9.11 14.89
C ARG A 197 -1.01 -7.77 15.64
N LYS A 198 -0.82 -6.66 14.93
CA LYS A 198 -0.83 -5.28 15.44
C LYS A 198 -2.10 -4.58 14.97
N ILE A 199 -2.78 -3.94 15.89
CA ILE A 199 -4.03 -3.24 15.66
C ILE A 199 -3.86 -1.82 16.20
N LEU A 200 -4.44 -0.86 15.52
CA LEU A 200 -4.56 0.51 16.00
C LEU A 200 -6.02 0.83 16.29
N VAL A 201 -6.26 1.43 17.44
CA VAL A 201 -7.53 2.12 17.73
C VAL A 201 -7.25 3.61 17.68
N GLU A 202 -7.97 4.33 16.85
CA GLU A 202 -7.77 5.76 16.59
C GLU A 202 -9.02 6.56 16.94
N GLU A 203 -8.82 7.80 17.40
CA GLU A 203 -9.92 8.75 17.50
C GLU A 203 -10.56 8.99 16.12
N MET A 204 -11.86 9.25 16.11
CA MET A 204 -12.55 9.68 14.89
C MET A 204 -12.26 11.16 14.62
N ILE A 205 -11.69 11.44 13.47
CA ILE A 205 -11.54 12.82 12.97
C ILE A 205 -12.63 13.06 11.93
N VAL A 206 -13.37 14.16 12.10
CA VAL A 206 -14.34 14.64 11.12
C VAL A 206 -13.69 15.78 10.31
N GLY A 207 -13.65 15.62 9.01
CA GLY A 207 -13.01 16.59 8.12
C GLY A 207 -13.12 16.21 6.66
N ARG A 208 -12.51 17.02 5.81
CA ARG A 208 -12.35 16.73 4.38
C ARG A 208 -11.23 15.72 4.21
N GLU A 209 -11.44 14.69 3.37
CA GLU A 209 -10.40 13.74 3.00
C GLU A 209 -9.54 14.30 1.89
N VAL A 210 -8.26 14.53 2.18
CA VAL A 210 -7.31 15.06 1.22
C VAL A 210 -6.07 14.19 1.15
N GLU A 211 -5.45 14.13 -0.02
CA GLU A 211 -4.23 13.38 -0.27
C GLU A 211 -3.20 14.20 -1.01
N CYS A 212 -1.94 13.87 -0.84
CA CYS A 212 -0.81 14.47 -1.52
C CYS A 212 0.23 13.40 -1.83
N ALA A 213 0.57 13.26 -3.09
CA ALA A 213 1.64 12.39 -3.52
C ALA A 213 3.00 13.09 -3.35
N VAL A 214 4.04 12.30 -3.06
CA VAL A 214 5.42 12.79 -3.02
C VAL A 214 6.28 11.95 -3.94
N PHE A 215 7.12 12.61 -4.71
CA PHE A 215 8.05 12.01 -5.64
C PHE A 215 9.46 12.54 -5.42
N GLY A 216 10.44 11.70 -5.63
CA GLY A 216 11.85 12.08 -5.50
C GLY A 216 12.63 11.10 -4.64
N GLY A 217 13.77 11.52 -4.15
CA GLY A 217 14.65 10.71 -3.31
C GLY A 217 16.04 10.52 -3.95
N GLY A 218 16.90 9.76 -3.27
CA GLY A 218 18.29 9.62 -3.68
C GLY A 218 19.02 10.97 -3.69
N ASN A 219 19.53 11.35 -4.83
CA ASN A 219 20.21 12.64 -5.01
C ASN A 219 19.31 13.72 -5.63
N GLY A 220 18.02 13.47 -5.74
CA GLY A 220 17.06 14.35 -6.38
C GLY A 220 16.28 15.24 -5.42
N GLU A 221 15.55 16.19 -5.98
CA GLU A 221 14.63 17.04 -5.24
C GLU A 221 13.39 16.26 -4.81
N VAL A 222 12.89 16.53 -3.59
CA VAL A 222 11.63 15.96 -3.08
C VAL A 222 10.48 16.87 -3.48
N ILE A 223 9.63 16.37 -4.36
CA ILE A 223 8.51 17.12 -4.95
C ILE A 223 7.19 16.60 -4.39
N ALA A 224 6.44 17.47 -3.73
CA ALA A 224 5.06 17.18 -3.35
C ALA A 224 4.11 17.65 -4.47
N SER A 225 3.14 16.82 -4.83
CA SER A 225 2.09 17.16 -5.79
C SER A 225 1.19 18.30 -5.31
N GLY A 226 0.25 18.72 -6.12
CA GLY A 226 -0.95 19.39 -5.65
C GLY A 226 -1.74 18.49 -4.68
N VAL A 227 -2.63 19.11 -3.91
CA VAL A 227 -3.52 18.34 -3.02
C VAL A 227 -4.73 17.86 -3.83
N GLY A 228 -5.11 16.60 -3.66
CA GLY A 228 -6.37 16.03 -4.13
C GLY A 228 -7.37 15.92 -2.98
N GLU A 229 -8.66 16.08 -3.26
CA GLU A 229 -9.73 15.81 -2.30
C GLU A 229 -10.55 14.62 -2.78
N ILE A 230 -10.84 13.70 -1.86
CA ILE A 230 -11.70 12.57 -2.09
C ILE A 230 -13.10 12.91 -1.58
N LEU A 231 -14.06 12.97 -2.47
CA LEU A 231 -15.49 13.08 -2.16
C LEU A 231 -16.06 11.65 -2.14
N ALA A 232 -16.06 11.05 -0.94
CA ALA A 232 -16.58 9.70 -0.77
C ALA A 232 -18.11 9.68 -0.93
N ALA A 233 -18.61 8.67 -1.62
CA ALA A 233 -20.06 8.45 -1.80
C ALA A 233 -20.76 7.88 -0.57
N ALA A 234 -20.00 7.50 0.48
CA ALA A 234 -20.51 6.91 1.71
C ALA A 234 -19.90 7.60 2.93
N ASP A 235 -20.51 7.42 4.10
CA ASP A 235 -20.04 7.94 5.40
C ASP A 235 -18.62 7.47 5.77
N PHE A 236 -18.12 6.42 5.09
CA PHE A 236 -16.79 5.89 5.24
C PHE A 236 -16.22 5.43 3.88
N TYR A 237 -15.00 5.87 3.56
CA TYR A 237 -14.30 5.53 2.32
C TYR A 237 -13.63 4.15 2.46
N ASP A 238 -14.44 3.10 2.39
CA ASP A 238 -14.02 1.70 2.46
C ASP A 238 -13.49 1.16 1.11
N PHE A 239 -13.22 -0.14 1.06
CA PHE A 239 -12.71 -0.80 -0.14
C PHE A 239 -13.68 -0.69 -1.33
N ASP A 240 -14.98 -0.86 -1.10
CA ASP A 240 -15.99 -0.81 -2.15
C ASP A 240 -16.17 0.62 -2.67
N ALA A 241 -16.13 1.61 -1.76
CA ALA A 241 -16.17 3.03 -2.14
C ALA A 241 -14.93 3.46 -2.93
N LYS A 242 -13.75 2.81 -2.72
CA LYS A 242 -12.50 3.11 -3.42
C LYS A 242 -12.44 2.58 -4.84
N TYR A 243 -12.97 1.39 -5.09
CA TYR A 243 -12.71 0.67 -6.33
C TYR A 243 -13.94 0.33 -7.15
N TYR A 244 -15.12 0.33 -6.55
CA TYR A 244 -16.36 -0.10 -7.21
C TYR A 244 -17.47 0.95 -7.21
N ASN A 245 -17.36 2.02 -6.40
CA ASN A 245 -18.40 3.04 -6.35
C ASN A 245 -18.08 4.20 -7.29
N GLU A 246 -18.80 4.30 -8.40
CA GLU A 246 -18.66 5.35 -9.42
C GLU A 246 -19.08 6.75 -8.92
N GLU A 247 -19.76 6.85 -7.77
CA GLU A 247 -20.16 8.13 -7.18
C GLU A 247 -19.01 8.81 -6.40
N SER A 248 -17.97 8.07 -6.04
CA SER A 248 -16.75 8.65 -5.45
C SER A 248 -16.00 9.49 -6.49
N ARG A 249 -15.66 10.72 -6.14
CA ARG A 249 -14.99 11.67 -7.05
C ARG A 249 -13.71 12.21 -6.43
N THR A 250 -12.71 12.40 -7.27
CA THR A 250 -11.50 13.12 -6.90
C THR A 250 -11.54 14.53 -7.47
N VAL A 251 -11.30 15.51 -6.61
CA VAL A 251 -11.16 16.93 -7.00
C VAL A 251 -9.69 17.29 -6.94
N VAL A 252 -9.11 17.61 -8.09
CA VAL A 252 -7.70 18.03 -8.19
C VAL A 252 -7.58 19.49 -7.80
N ASN A 253 -6.64 19.81 -6.89
CA ASN A 253 -6.42 21.14 -6.34
C ASN A 253 -7.70 21.81 -5.81
N PRO A 254 -8.39 21.19 -4.83
CA PRO A 254 -9.58 21.75 -4.22
C PRO A 254 -9.28 23.09 -3.52
N GLU A 255 -10.27 23.93 -3.42
CA GLU A 255 -10.16 25.13 -2.59
C GLU A 255 -10.17 24.73 -1.11
N LEU A 256 -9.04 24.91 -0.44
CA LEU A 256 -8.84 24.60 0.97
C LEU A 256 -8.70 25.88 1.80
N PRO A 257 -9.12 25.88 3.09
CA PRO A 257 -9.05 27.07 3.93
C PRO A 257 -7.61 27.53 4.19
N GLY A 258 -7.34 28.83 4.01
CA GLY A 258 -6.07 29.46 4.38
C GLY A 258 -4.84 28.78 3.76
N ASP A 259 -3.92 28.32 4.57
CA ASP A 259 -2.67 27.67 4.19
C ASP A 259 -2.71 26.12 4.29
N ALA A 260 -3.90 25.53 4.37
CA ALA A 260 -4.06 24.10 4.60
C ALA A 260 -3.39 23.24 3.52
N ALA A 261 -3.49 23.62 2.25
CA ALA A 261 -2.84 22.90 1.16
C ALA A 261 -1.31 22.83 1.34
N GLU A 262 -0.67 23.94 1.69
CA GLU A 262 0.78 23.95 1.89
C GLU A 262 1.18 23.19 3.15
N LYS A 263 0.40 23.22 4.22
CA LYS A 263 0.62 22.39 5.41
C LYS A 263 0.57 20.90 5.11
N VAL A 264 -0.38 20.46 4.27
CA VAL A 264 -0.46 19.06 3.82
C VAL A 264 0.77 18.68 3.02
N ARG A 265 1.15 19.50 2.04
CA ARG A 265 2.33 19.28 1.19
C ARG A 265 3.63 19.24 2.00
N GLU A 266 3.79 20.15 2.95
CA GLU A 266 4.96 20.19 3.82
C GLU A 266 5.03 18.97 4.75
N ALA A 267 3.90 18.57 5.36
CA ALA A 267 3.85 17.37 6.17
C ALA A 267 4.20 16.11 5.35
N ALA A 268 3.68 16.02 4.11
CA ALA A 268 3.97 14.93 3.19
C ALA A 268 5.47 14.85 2.84
N ARG A 269 6.11 15.99 2.48
CA ARG A 269 7.56 16.05 2.23
C ARG A 269 8.38 15.62 3.43
N ARG A 270 8.02 16.08 4.64
CA ARG A 270 8.73 15.75 5.87
C ARG A 270 8.66 14.28 6.21
N ILE A 271 7.48 13.65 6.08
CA ILE A 271 7.31 12.22 6.30
C ILE A 271 8.09 11.43 5.25
N PHE A 272 7.95 11.78 3.96
CA PHE A 272 8.68 11.12 2.86
C PHE A 272 10.20 11.14 3.07
N THR A 273 10.74 12.27 3.56
CA THR A 273 12.18 12.41 3.79
C THR A 273 12.67 11.60 5.01
N ALA A 274 11.77 11.28 5.94
CA ALA A 274 12.11 10.61 7.19
C ALA A 274 12.01 9.08 7.12
N VAL A 275 11.31 8.55 6.14
CA VAL A 275 11.16 7.10 5.89
C VAL A 275 11.98 6.70 4.67
#